data_0d4470be524cba7ab3344729ff075602
#
_entry.id   0d4470be524cba7ab3344729ff075602
#
_cell.length_a   1.000
_cell.length_b   1.000
_cell.length_c   1.000
_cell.angle_alpha   90.00
_cell.angle_beta   90.00
_cell.angle_gamma   90.00
#
_symmetry.space_group_name_H-M   'P 1'
#
loop_
_entity.id
_entity.type
_entity.pdbx_description
1 polymer ?
#
loop_
_entity_poly.entity_id
_entity_poly.type
_entity_poly.pdbx_seq_one_letter_code
_entity_poly.pdbx_strand_id
1 'polypeptide(L)'
;MIPPGTGILILAADEVEIYNNTIRGNKTGGLAVFNLTIGFNTNEIDVGPNPEHVYAHDNIYENNGYDADPFVKNMLGKGFDIIWDTNGADNHFDETVSSSFPPILPKKSWPQPVYNLYWRLMNFVVGLVS
;
A
#
# COMPACT_ATOMS: atom_id res chain seq x y z
N MET A 1 -10.83 -10.95 0.61
CA MET A 1 -10.74 -10.94 2.08
C MET A 1 -9.88 -9.77 2.56
N ILE A 2 -10.35 -9.08 3.56
CA ILE A 2 -9.61 -7.96 4.16
C ILE A 2 -8.79 -8.52 5.33
N PRO A 3 -7.46 -8.39 5.32
CA PRO A 3 -6.64 -8.92 6.41
C PRO A 3 -6.94 -8.20 7.73
N PRO A 4 -7.24 -8.94 8.81
CA PRO A 4 -7.39 -8.32 10.12
C PRO A 4 -6.07 -7.72 10.62
N GLY A 5 -6.15 -6.72 11.48
CA GLY A 5 -4.97 -6.06 12.02
C GLY A 5 -4.42 -4.95 11.15
N THR A 6 -5.23 -4.39 10.26
CA THR A 6 -4.86 -3.23 9.43
C THR A 6 -5.47 -1.96 10.03
N GLY A 7 -4.64 -0.93 10.20
CA GLY A 7 -5.11 0.32 10.80
C GLY A 7 -5.95 1.16 9.85
N ILE A 8 -5.42 1.47 8.66
CA ILE A 8 -6.13 2.19 7.61
C ILE A 8 -6.07 1.36 6.34
N LEU A 9 -7.20 1.10 5.75
CA LEU A 9 -7.30 0.35 4.49
C LEU A 9 -7.91 1.24 3.42
N ILE A 10 -7.17 1.44 2.33
CA ILE A 10 -7.66 2.08 1.11
C ILE A 10 -7.85 0.99 0.07
N LEU A 11 -9.08 0.79 -0.34
CA LEU A 11 -9.43 -0.28 -1.27
C LEU A 11 -10.10 0.33 -2.49
N ALA A 12 -9.37 0.43 -3.59
CA ALA A 12 -9.87 0.96 -4.87
C ALA A 12 -10.46 2.37 -4.79
N ALA A 13 -10.10 3.16 -3.79
CA ALA A 13 -10.59 4.52 -3.62
C ALA A 13 -9.71 5.50 -4.40
N ASP A 14 -10.31 6.54 -4.95
CA ASP A 14 -9.62 7.57 -5.71
C ASP A 14 -9.52 8.87 -4.92
N GLU A 15 -8.45 9.62 -5.17
CA GLU A 15 -8.26 10.97 -4.63
C GLU A 15 -8.35 11.04 -3.10
N VAL A 16 -7.62 10.13 -2.42
CA VAL A 16 -7.58 10.07 -0.96
C VAL A 16 -6.28 10.68 -0.46
N GLU A 17 -6.38 11.59 0.47
CA GLU A 17 -5.22 12.13 1.18
C GLU A 17 -5.25 11.69 2.63
N ILE A 18 -4.13 11.13 3.12
CA ILE A 18 -4.00 10.63 4.49
C ILE A 18 -2.84 11.36 5.14
N TYR A 19 -3.10 12.18 6.14
CA TYR A 19 -2.05 12.98 6.76
C TYR A 19 -2.34 13.28 8.23
N ASN A 20 -1.27 13.58 8.96
CA ASN A 20 -1.33 13.96 10.39
C ASN A 20 -1.98 12.90 11.28
N ASN A 21 -1.79 11.63 10.97
CA ASN A 21 -2.29 10.53 11.78
C ASN A 21 -1.14 9.86 12.53
N THR A 22 -1.45 9.34 13.70
CA THR A 22 -0.56 8.39 14.40
C THR A 22 -1.13 7.00 14.21
N ILE A 23 -0.36 6.15 13.53
CA ILE A 23 -0.77 4.81 13.13
C ILE A 23 0.15 3.82 13.85
N ARG A 24 -0.37 3.12 14.84
CA ARG A 24 0.47 2.26 15.67
C ARG A 24 -0.26 1.03 16.19
N GLY A 25 0.52 0.02 16.53
CA GLY A 25 0.01 -1.17 17.20
C GLY A 25 -0.85 -2.05 16.31
N ASN A 26 -0.74 -1.94 14.99
CA ASN A 26 -1.51 -2.76 14.06
C ASN A 26 -0.74 -4.03 13.72
N LYS A 27 -1.34 -5.18 13.92
CA LYS A 27 -0.63 -6.47 13.82
C LYS A 27 -0.14 -6.77 12.41
N THR A 28 -0.95 -6.47 11.40
CA THR A 28 -0.65 -6.80 10.01
C THR A 28 -0.03 -5.62 9.26
N GLY A 29 -0.64 -4.46 9.32
CA GLY A 29 -0.16 -3.30 8.60
C GLY A 29 -0.73 -2.00 9.15
N GLY A 30 0.06 -0.93 9.10
CA GLY A 30 -0.41 0.40 9.50
C GLY A 30 -1.37 0.96 8.45
N LEU A 31 -0.86 1.15 7.24
CA LEU A 31 -1.63 1.61 6.08
C LEU A 31 -1.54 0.56 4.98
N ALA A 32 -2.67 0.17 4.45
CA ALA A 32 -2.73 -0.76 3.32
C ALA A 32 -3.50 -0.13 2.17
N VAL A 33 -2.92 -0.15 0.98
CA VAL A 33 -3.50 0.40 -0.25
C VAL A 33 -3.55 -0.70 -1.30
N PHE A 34 -4.75 -1.18 -1.59
CA PHE A 34 -4.95 -2.36 -2.44
C PHE A 34 -5.96 -2.10 -3.55
N ASN A 35 -5.88 -2.93 -4.60
CA ASN A 35 -6.93 -2.97 -5.58
C ASN A 35 -8.13 -3.78 -5.07
N LEU A 36 -9.26 -3.63 -5.73
CA LEU A 36 -10.51 -4.24 -5.29
C LEU A 36 -10.52 -5.77 -5.41
N THR A 37 -9.71 -6.32 -6.32
CA THR A 37 -9.70 -7.77 -6.57
C THR A 37 -9.17 -8.58 -5.39
N ILE A 38 -8.45 -7.95 -4.46
CA ILE A 38 -7.96 -8.63 -3.26
C ILE A 38 -9.12 -8.96 -2.30
N GLY A 39 -10.06 -8.05 -2.15
CA GLY A 39 -11.13 -8.19 -1.14
C GLY A 39 -12.51 -8.51 -1.67
N PHE A 40 -12.80 -8.21 -2.94
CA PHE A 40 -14.15 -8.24 -3.46
C PHE A 40 -14.21 -8.74 -4.90
N ASN A 41 -15.40 -9.19 -5.31
CA ASN A 41 -15.71 -9.49 -6.70
C ASN A 41 -16.06 -8.16 -7.41
N THR A 42 -15.21 -7.74 -8.35
CA THR A 42 -15.37 -6.47 -9.05
C THR A 42 -16.62 -6.40 -9.92
N ASN A 43 -17.24 -7.54 -10.26
CA ASN A 43 -18.47 -7.59 -11.04
C ASN A 43 -19.68 -7.09 -10.25
N GLU A 44 -19.59 -7.04 -8.94
CA GLU A 44 -20.69 -6.66 -8.05
C GLU A 44 -20.62 -5.21 -7.59
N ILE A 45 -19.55 -4.49 -7.93
CA ILE A 45 -19.30 -3.14 -7.43
C ILE A 45 -18.97 -2.22 -8.60
N ASP A 46 -19.65 -1.09 -8.67
CA ASP A 46 -19.46 -0.10 -9.74
C ASP A 46 -18.40 0.91 -9.35
N VAL A 47 -17.16 0.44 -9.15
CA VAL A 47 -15.99 1.27 -8.91
C VAL A 47 -14.79 0.67 -9.65
N GLY A 48 -13.79 1.49 -9.92
CA GLY A 48 -12.55 1.00 -10.52
C GLY A 48 -11.84 0.02 -9.59
N PRO A 49 -11.10 -0.96 -10.12
CA PRO A 49 -10.43 -1.96 -9.30
C PRO A 49 -9.18 -1.44 -8.58
N ASN A 50 -8.57 -0.35 -9.05
CA ASN A 50 -7.29 0.14 -8.53
C ASN A 50 -7.47 1.45 -7.77
N PRO A 51 -6.72 1.65 -6.68
CA PRO A 51 -6.64 2.97 -6.05
C PRO A 51 -5.82 3.91 -6.93
N GLU A 52 -6.27 5.15 -7.07
CA GLU A 52 -5.59 6.16 -7.88
C GLU A 52 -5.56 7.49 -7.14
N HIS A 53 -4.48 8.25 -7.30
CA HIS A 53 -4.29 9.56 -6.66
C HIS A 53 -4.41 9.49 -5.14
N VAL A 54 -3.84 8.45 -4.54
CA VAL A 54 -3.71 8.34 -3.09
C VAL A 54 -2.41 9.03 -2.67
N TYR A 55 -2.48 9.90 -1.68
CA TYR A 55 -1.31 10.60 -1.17
C TYR A 55 -1.26 10.48 0.34
N ALA A 56 -0.28 9.74 0.84
CA ALA A 56 -0.02 9.61 2.27
C ALA A 56 1.23 10.40 2.64
N HIS A 57 1.11 11.27 3.64
CA HIS A 57 2.22 12.11 4.09
C HIS A 57 2.03 12.58 5.53
N ASP A 58 3.13 12.92 6.18
CA ASP A 58 3.11 13.49 7.53
C ASP A 58 2.37 12.62 8.56
N ASN A 59 2.43 11.30 8.41
CA ASN A 59 1.89 10.36 9.39
C ASN A 59 3.02 9.78 10.23
N ILE A 60 2.70 9.36 11.43
CA ILE A 60 3.64 8.69 12.34
C ILE A 60 3.26 7.22 12.39
N TYR A 61 4.24 6.34 12.14
CA TYR A 61 4.05 4.89 12.14
C TYR A 61 4.89 4.27 13.24
N GLU A 62 4.25 3.55 14.15
CA GLU A 62 4.94 2.94 15.28
C GLU A 62 4.43 1.52 15.52
N ASN A 63 5.34 0.55 15.56
CA ASN A 63 5.05 -0.82 15.96
C ASN A 63 3.90 -1.46 15.17
N ASN A 64 3.94 -1.34 13.85
CA ASN A 64 2.98 -1.99 12.96
C ASN A 64 3.61 -3.23 12.32
N GLY A 65 2.77 -4.20 11.93
CA GLY A 65 3.22 -5.37 11.20
C GLY A 65 3.97 -6.40 12.04
N TYR A 66 3.80 -6.38 13.36
CA TYR A 66 4.57 -7.23 14.24
C TYR A 66 4.03 -8.68 14.35
N ASP A 67 2.80 -8.92 13.91
CA ASP A 67 2.18 -10.24 13.97
C ASP A 67 1.13 -10.35 12.85
N ALA A 68 1.62 -10.47 11.63
CA ALA A 68 0.78 -10.40 10.44
C ALA A 68 -0.22 -11.54 10.36
N ASP A 69 -1.41 -11.23 9.83
CA ASP A 69 -2.39 -12.23 9.45
C ASP A 69 -1.74 -13.28 8.54
N PRO A 70 -2.09 -14.57 8.66
CA PRO A 70 -1.48 -15.63 7.85
C PRO A 70 -1.53 -15.39 6.35
N PHE A 71 -2.57 -14.77 5.83
CA PHE A 71 -2.69 -14.44 4.41
C PHE A 71 -1.56 -13.49 3.98
N VAL A 72 -1.34 -12.41 4.73
CA VAL A 72 -0.28 -11.44 4.43
C VAL A 72 1.09 -12.05 4.67
N LYS A 73 1.24 -12.82 5.75
CA LYS A 73 2.50 -13.49 6.06
C LYS A 73 2.92 -14.46 4.96
N ASN A 74 1.96 -15.20 4.40
CA ASN A 74 2.24 -16.13 3.29
C ASN A 74 2.60 -15.40 2.01
N MET A 75 1.96 -14.26 1.73
CA MET A 75 2.22 -13.49 0.51
C MET A 75 3.51 -12.67 0.59
N LEU A 76 3.76 -12.02 1.71
CA LEU A 76 4.80 -11.01 1.84
C LEU A 76 5.90 -11.37 2.84
N GLY A 77 5.73 -12.45 3.59
CA GLY A 77 6.70 -12.92 4.58
C GLY A 77 6.53 -12.32 5.97
N LYS A 78 5.93 -11.15 6.09
CA LYS A 78 5.69 -10.46 7.37
C LYS A 78 4.69 -9.33 7.18
N GLY A 79 4.41 -8.58 8.25
CA GLY A 79 3.66 -7.32 8.20
C GLY A 79 4.58 -6.11 8.01
N PHE A 80 3.98 -4.93 7.78
CA PHE A 80 4.71 -3.71 7.47
C PHE A 80 3.98 -2.48 8.02
N ASP A 81 4.69 -1.35 8.12
CA ASP A 81 4.05 -0.07 8.39
C ASP A 81 3.13 0.35 7.24
N ILE A 82 3.60 0.19 6.00
CA ILE A 82 2.82 0.47 4.80
C ILE A 82 2.88 -0.74 3.88
N ILE A 83 1.71 -1.15 3.37
CA ILE A 83 1.60 -2.20 2.36
C ILE A 83 0.83 -1.63 1.17
N TRP A 84 1.45 -1.65 0.00
CA TRP A 84 0.82 -1.23 -1.25
C TRP A 84 1.03 -2.31 -2.29
N ASP A 85 -0.03 -2.73 -2.96
CA ASP A 85 0.04 -3.81 -3.94
C ASP A 85 0.59 -3.36 -5.30
N THR A 86 1.08 -2.12 -5.38
CA THR A 86 1.67 -1.50 -6.57
C THR A 86 0.71 -1.26 -7.74
N ASN A 87 -0.57 -1.46 -7.55
CA ASN A 87 -1.58 -1.18 -8.55
C ASN A 87 -2.06 0.27 -8.47
N GLY A 88 -2.54 0.78 -9.62
CA GLY A 88 -3.07 2.12 -9.70
C GLY A 88 -2.03 3.16 -10.10
N ALA A 89 -2.52 4.33 -10.51
CA ALA A 89 -1.68 5.42 -11.01
C ALA A 89 -1.64 6.57 -10.00
N ASP A 90 -0.52 7.30 -10.01
CA ASP A 90 -0.34 8.53 -9.22
C ASP A 90 -0.56 8.35 -7.72
N ASN A 91 -0.18 7.20 -7.19
CA ASN A 91 -0.14 6.97 -5.74
C ASN A 91 1.24 7.35 -5.21
N HIS A 92 1.26 8.16 -4.14
CA HIS A 92 2.50 8.70 -3.60
C HIS A 92 2.51 8.58 -2.08
N PHE A 93 3.69 8.32 -1.53
CA PHE A 93 3.88 8.10 -0.09
C PHE A 93 5.11 8.88 0.36
N ASP A 94 4.92 10.09 0.86
CA ASP A 94 6.00 10.90 1.44
C ASP A 94 6.07 10.65 2.94
N GLU A 95 6.51 9.45 3.30
CA GLU A 95 6.48 8.96 4.67
C GLU A 95 7.84 8.45 5.11
N THR A 96 8.09 8.56 6.42
CA THR A 96 9.23 7.94 7.07
C THR A 96 8.73 6.70 7.83
N VAL A 97 9.07 5.51 7.33
CA VAL A 97 8.61 4.26 7.91
C VAL A 97 9.78 3.31 8.13
N SER A 98 9.66 2.44 9.11
CA SER A 98 10.67 1.42 9.36
C SER A 98 10.55 0.23 8.41
N SER A 99 9.37 0.00 7.86
CA SER A 99 9.16 -1.10 6.91
C SER A 99 8.02 -0.77 5.96
N SER A 100 8.17 -1.17 4.70
CA SER A 100 7.11 -1.04 3.71
C SER A 100 7.23 -2.11 2.64
N PHE A 101 6.12 -2.42 2.00
CA PHE A 101 6.11 -3.21 0.78
C PHE A 101 5.37 -2.40 -0.30
N PRO A 102 5.99 -2.10 -1.43
CA PRO A 102 7.40 -2.38 -1.78
C PRO A 102 8.36 -1.58 -0.90
N PRO A 103 9.64 -1.98 -0.83
CA PRO A 103 10.60 -1.31 0.07
C PRO A 103 10.89 0.14 -0.31
N ILE A 104 10.66 0.52 -1.54
CA ILE A 104 10.78 1.89 -2.02
C ILE A 104 9.41 2.37 -2.47
N LEU A 105 8.90 3.42 -1.84
CA LEU A 105 7.60 3.99 -2.16
C LEU A 105 7.77 5.26 -3.01
N PRO A 106 6.92 5.46 -4.05
CA PRO A 106 7.04 6.64 -4.90
C PRO A 106 6.67 7.90 -4.14
N LYS A 107 7.48 8.95 -4.30
CA LYS A 107 7.26 10.25 -3.66
C LYS A 107 6.66 11.24 -4.65
N LYS A 108 5.83 12.13 -4.15
CA LYS A 108 5.15 13.13 -4.98
C LYS A 108 6.14 14.07 -5.67
N SER A 109 7.30 14.31 -5.04
CA SER A 109 8.34 15.17 -5.59
C SER A 109 9.18 14.55 -6.72
N TRP A 110 9.00 13.25 -6.99
CA TRP A 110 9.81 12.60 -8.02
C TRP A 110 9.49 13.15 -9.40
N PRO A 111 10.52 13.50 -10.22
CA PRO A 111 10.31 13.83 -11.62
C PRO A 111 9.68 12.65 -12.38
N GLN A 112 8.91 12.94 -13.43
CA GLN A 112 8.25 11.89 -14.21
C GLN A 112 9.20 10.83 -14.76
N PRO A 113 10.39 11.16 -15.29
CA PRO A 113 11.33 10.13 -15.73
C PRO A 113 11.77 9.17 -14.63
N VAL A 114 11.97 9.67 -13.40
CA VAL A 114 12.33 8.84 -12.24
C VAL A 114 11.18 7.93 -11.85
N TYR A 115 9.97 8.45 -11.85
CA TYR A 115 8.78 7.69 -11.55
C TYR A 115 8.56 6.56 -12.57
N ASN A 116 8.76 6.84 -13.85
CA ASN A 116 8.63 5.84 -14.90
C ASN A 116 9.66 4.72 -14.76
N LEU A 117 10.90 5.07 -14.40
CA LEU A 117 11.94 4.08 -14.12
C LEU A 117 11.56 3.20 -12.93
N TYR A 118 11.05 3.81 -11.88
CA TYR A 118 10.55 3.09 -10.71
C TYR A 118 9.50 2.04 -11.11
N TRP A 119 8.52 2.43 -11.92
CA TRP A 119 7.47 1.52 -12.36
C TRP A 119 8.00 0.35 -13.17
N ARG A 120 8.98 0.60 -14.05
CA ARG A 120 9.62 -0.48 -14.82
C ARG A 120 10.31 -1.48 -13.90
N LEU A 121 11.04 -0.98 -12.92
CA LEU A 121 11.74 -1.83 -11.95
C LEU A 121 10.75 -2.63 -11.11
N MET A 122 9.69 -2.00 -10.63
CA MET A 122 8.71 -2.69 -9.78
C MET A 122 7.92 -3.73 -10.55
N ASN A 123 7.56 -3.45 -11.79
CA ASN A 123 6.89 -4.44 -12.64
C ASN A 123 7.78 -5.67 -12.87
N PHE A 124 9.07 -5.45 -13.06
CA PHE A 124 10.03 -6.55 -13.22
C PHE A 124 10.14 -7.37 -11.92
N VAL A 125 10.30 -6.72 -10.78
CA VAL A 125 10.45 -7.39 -9.49
C VAL A 125 9.18 -8.17 -9.13
N VAL A 126 8.01 -7.57 -9.30
CA VAL A 126 6.73 -8.25 -9.03
C VAL A 126 6.55 -9.44 -9.96
N GLY A 127 6.95 -9.32 -11.21
CA GLY A 127 6.90 -10.43 -12.16
C GLY A 127 7.78 -11.61 -11.78
N LEU A 128 8.89 -11.36 -11.07
CA LEU A 128 9.78 -12.43 -10.62
C LEU A 128 9.22 -13.23 -9.45
N VAL A 129 8.37 -12.63 -8.63
CA VAL A 129 7.86 -13.27 -7.42
C VAL A 129 6.41 -13.74 -7.55
N SER A 130 5.77 -13.43 -8.66
CA SER A 130 4.37 -13.80 -8.87
C SER A 130 4.20 -15.16 -9.58
#